data_c13733e048f4432e510bb8d2bb5cab53
#
_entry.id   c13733e048f4432e510bb8d2bb5cab53
#
_cell.length_a   1.000
_cell.length_b   1.000
_cell.length_c   1.000
_cell.angle_alpha   90.00
_cell.angle_beta   90.00
_cell.angle_gamma   90.00
#
_symmetry.space_group_name_H-M   'P 1'
#
loop_
_entity.id
_entity.type
_entity.pdbx_description
1 polymer ?
#
loop_
_entity_poly.entity_id
_entity_poly.type
_entity_poly.pdbx_seq_one_letter_code
_entity_poly.pdbx_strand_id
1 'polypeptide(L)'
;QAIYVPADDYTDPAPATAFAHLDATTNLERKLTQKGIYPAVDPLASSSRILSPGIVGEEHYSVARGVQQILQRYQELQDIIAILGMDELSEEDKQLVGRARRIEKFLSQSMHVAEQFTGQPGVYVPVKETIRGFKEILEGKHDNLPEDAFYMVGTIDQAIEKAKTLG
;
A
#
# COMPACT_ATOMS: atom_id res chain seq x y z
N GLN A 1 13.68 15.19 -7.03
CA GLN A 1 12.97 16.18 -7.82
C GLN A 1 11.46 16.01 -7.63
N ALA A 2 10.73 17.11 -7.59
CA ALA A 2 9.28 17.10 -7.64
C ALA A 2 8.81 17.43 -9.06
N ILE A 3 7.88 16.62 -9.59
CA ILE A 3 7.29 16.84 -10.90
C ILE A 3 5.80 17.08 -10.69
N TYR A 4 5.35 18.26 -11.10
CA TYR A 4 3.93 18.59 -11.11
C TYR A 4 3.27 18.04 -12.37
N VAL A 5 2.15 17.33 -12.20
CA VAL A 5 1.39 16.72 -13.28
C VAL A 5 0.08 17.50 -13.45
N PRO A 6 -0.04 18.34 -14.54
CA PRO A 6 -1.24 19.13 -14.76
C PRO A 6 -2.48 18.24 -14.93
N ALA A 7 -3.56 18.58 -14.22
CA ALA A 7 -4.84 17.88 -14.30
C ALA A 7 -4.76 16.35 -14.03
N ASP A 8 -3.75 15.91 -13.30
CA ASP A 8 -3.47 14.49 -13.03
C ASP A 8 -3.23 13.68 -14.33
N ASP A 9 -2.84 14.33 -15.42
CA ASP A 9 -2.59 13.71 -16.72
C ASP A 9 -1.12 13.32 -16.90
N TYR A 10 -0.79 12.08 -16.58
CA TYR A 10 0.54 11.50 -16.74
C TYR A 10 0.96 11.31 -18.22
N THR A 11 0.03 11.45 -19.16
CA THR A 11 0.30 11.34 -20.60
C THR A 11 0.70 12.65 -21.24
N ASP A 12 0.59 13.78 -20.52
CA ASP A 12 1.09 15.07 -20.97
C ASP A 12 2.58 14.96 -21.36
N PRO A 13 3.00 15.47 -22.52
CA PRO A 13 4.36 15.30 -23.04
C PRO A 13 5.48 15.77 -22.10
N ALA A 14 5.25 16.83 -21.33
CA ALA A 14 6.28 17.39 -20.46
C ALA A 14 6.59 16.45 -19.26
N PRO A 15 5.62 16.02 -18.42
CA PRO A 15 5.90 15.04 -17.37
C PRO A 15 6.32 13.68 -17.95
N ALA A 16 5.71 13.20 -19.02
CA ALA A 16 6.06 11.93 -19.65
C ALA A 16 7.53 11.87 -20.08
N THR A 17 8.05 12.95 -20.66
CA THR A 17 9.47 13.06 -21.04
C THR A 17 10.38 13.04 -19.81
N ALA A 18 10.01 13.74 -18.75
CA ALA A 18 10.78 13.76 -17.50
C ALA A 18 10.85 12.38 -16.83
N PHE A 19 9.74 11.63 -16.82
CA PHE A 19 9.69 10.28 -16.22
C PHE A 19 10.64 9.29 -16.89
N ALA A 20 10.87 9.40 -18.18
CA ALA A 20 11.78 8.54 -18.93
C ALA A 20 13.24 8.61 -18.43
N HIS A 21 13.63 9.69 -17.76
CA HIS A 21 14.97 9.92 -17.24
C HIS A 21 15.16 9.59 -15.76
N LEU A 22 14.11 9.09 -15.08
CA LEU A 22 14.15 8.80 -13.65
C LEU A 22 14.48 7.34 -13.38
N ASP A 23 15.30 7.11 -12.36
CA ASP A 23 15.65 5.77 -11.87
C ASP A 23 14.63 5.22 -10.87
N ALA A 24 13.92 6.12 -10.20
CA ALA A 24 12.85 5.78 -9.28
C ALA A 24 11.76 6.85 -9.34
N THR A 25 10.52 6.43 -9.20
CA THR A 25 9.35 7.32 -9.14
C THR A 25 8.50 6.99 -7.93
N THR A 26 8.02 8.04 -7.25
CA THR A 26 7.02 7.93 -6.20
C THR A 26 5.81 8.72 -6.66
N ASN A 27 4.78 8.01 -7.11
CA ASN A 27 3.56 8.61 -7.61
C ASN A 27 2.57 8.85 -6.48
N LEU A 28 2.12 10.09 -6.34
CA LEU A 28 1.04 10.44 -5.42
C LEU A 28 -0.30 10.39 -6.16
N GLU A 29 -1.24 9.63 -5.62
CA GLU A 29 -2.54 9.40 -6.23
C GLU A 29 -3.66 10.04 -5.38
N ARG A 30 -4.43 10.95 -6.01
CA ARG A 30 -5.52 11.67 -5.33
C ARG A 30 -6.60 10.73 -4.76
N LYS A 31 -6.90 9.63 -5.45
CA LYS A 31 -7.89 8.65 -4.99
C LYS A 31 -7.52 8.03 -3.63
N LEU A 32 -6.23 7.90 -3.32
CA LEU A 32 -5.78 7.39 -2.03
C LEU A 32 -6.07 8.39 -0.90
N THR A 33 -5.93 9.70 -1.16
CA THR A 33 -6.30 10.72 -0.16
C THR A 33 -7.79 10.69 0.14
N GLN A 34 -8.63 10.43 -0.86
CA GLN A 34 -10.07 10.30 -0.69
C GLN A 34 -10.46 9.10 0.19
N LYS A 35 -9.63 8.06 0.19
CA LYS A 35 -9.75 6.89 1.08
C LYS A 35 -9.12 7.11 2.46
N GLY A 36 -8.50 8.26 2.70
CA GLY A 36 -7.78 8.55 3.94
C GLY A 36 -6.42 7.87 4.06
N ILE A 37 -5.85 7.37 2.95
CA ILE A 37 -4.54 6.71 2.94
C ILE A 37 -3.45 7.77 2.82
N TYR A 38 -2.61 7.86 3.84
CA TYR A 38 -1.46 8.77 3.89
C TYR A 38 -0.20 8.02 4.37
N PRO A 39 0.98 8.19 3.69
CA PRO A 39 1.18 8.95 2.45
C PRO A 39 0.39 8.35 1.27
N ALA A 40 -0.10 9.20 0.39
CA ALA A 40 -0.95 8.81 -0.74
C ALA A 40 -0.13 8.27 -1.93
N VAL A 41 0.81 7.39 -1.67
CA VAL A 41 1.70 6.78 -2.67
C VAL A 41 1.00 5.60 -3.32
N ASP A 42 0.91 5.62 -4.66
CA ASP A 42 0.41 4.49 -5.42
C ASP A 42 1.51 3.44 -5.61
N PRO A 43 1.39 2.26 -4.97
CA PRO A 43 2.41 1.22 -5.05
C PRO A 43 2.46 0.52 -6.41
N LEU A 44 1.42 0.63 -7.23
CA LEU A 44 1.37 0.04 -8.57
C LEU A 44 1.99 0.94 -9.63
N ALA A 45 1.82 2.26 -9.49
CA ALA A 45 2.38 3.25 -10.41
C ALA A 45 3.80 3.70 -10.02
N SER A 46 4.21 3.48 -8.77
CA SER A 46 5.56 3.81 -8.30
C SER A 46 6.56 2.73 -8.67
N SER A 47 7.79 3.12 -8.94
CA SER A 47 8.83 2.18 -9.39
C SER A 47 10.23 2.57 -8.88
N SER A 48 11.13 1.59 -8.86
CA SER A 48 12.54 1.82 -8.59
C SER A 48 13.40 0.76 -9.29
N ARG A 49 14.47 1.20 -9.94
CA ARG A 49 15.43 0.30 -10.60
C ARG A 49 16.19 -0.60 -9.62
N ILE A 50 16.35 -0.17 -8.37
CA ILE A 50 17.02 -0.98 -7.35
C ILE A 50 16.13 -2.09 -6.79
N LEU A 51 14.83 -2.12 -7.09
CA LEU A 51 13.95 -3.21 -6.68
C LEU A 51 14.21 -4.43 -7.59
N SER A 52 15.31 -5.11 -7.34
CA SER A 52 15.71 -6.33 -8.00
C SER A 52 16.32 -7.30 -6.98
N PRO A 53 16.21 -8.63 -7.18
CA PRO A 53 16.72 -9.61 -6.23
C PRO A 53 18.21 -9.45 -5.93
N GLY A 54 19.02 -9.09 -6.95
CA GLY A 54 20.45 -8.90 -6.80
C GLY A 54 20.88 -7.71 -5.97
N ILE A 55 19.97 -6.75 -5.74
CA ILE A 55 20.27 -5.52 -4.97
C ILE A 55 19.61 -5.56 -3.60
N VAL A 56 18.29 -5.81 -3.54
CA VAL A 56 17.52 -5.76 -2.28
C VAL A 56 17.42 -7.13 -1.59
N GLY A 57 17.78 -8.21 -2.27
CA GLY A 57 17.63 -9.58 -1.81
C GLY A 57 16.28 -10.18 -2.22
N GLU A 58 16.24 -11.54 -2.24
CA GLU A 58 15.07 -12.30 -2.70
C GLU A 58 13.83 -12.05 -1.85
N GLU A 59 13.98 -11.99 -0.54
CA GLU A 59 12.84 -11.81 0.37
C GLU A 59 12.16 -10.43 0.14
N HIS A 60 12.92 -9.36 0.14
CA HIS A 60 12.39 -8.02 -0.10
C HIS A 60 11.70 -7.94 -1.47
N TYR A 61 12.36 -8.46 -2.50
CA TYR A 61 11.82 -8.45 -3.85
C TYR A 61 10.51 -9.26 -3.96
N SER A 62 10.50 -10.48 -3.43
CA SER A 62 9.31 -11.35 -3.50
C SER A 62 8.13 -10.79 -2.72
N VAL A 63 8.36 -10.20 -1.54
CA VAL A 63 7.31 -9.54 -0.75
C VAL A 63 6.75 -8.32 -1.49
N ALA A 64 7.62 -7.47 -2.04
CA ALA A 64 7.17 -6.30 -2.81
C ALA A 64 6.33 -6.70 -4.03
N ARG A 65 6.76 -7.72 -4.76
CA ARG A 65 6.00 -8.27 -5.90
C ARG A 65 4.67 -8.90 -5.47
N GLY A 66 4.66 -9.62 -4.36
CA GLY A 66 3.45 -10.19 -3.80
C GLY A 66 2.41 -9.12 -3.43
N VAL A 67 2.86 -8.03 -2.82
CA VAL A 67 1.99 -6.87 -2.53
C VAL A 67 1.43 -6.26 -3.82
N GLN A 68 2.26 -6.04 -4.83
CA GLN A 68 1.80 -5.50 -6.11
C GLN A 68 0.78 -6.43 -6.80
N GLN A 69 1.03 -7.74 -6.82
CA GLN A 69 0.13 -8.71 -7.42
C GLN A 69 -1.23 -8.76 -6.74
N ILE A 70 -1.26 -8.79 -5.41
CA ILE A 70 -2.53 -8.83 -4.67
C ILE A 70 -3.33 -7.53 -4.84
N LEU A 71 -2.67 -6.38 -4.85
CA LEU A 71 -3.33 -5.09 -5.09
C LEU A 71 -3.83 -4.96 -6.53
N GLN A 72 -3.08 -5.45 -7.52
CA GLN A 72 -3.50 -5.48 -8.91
C GLN A 72 -4.75 -6.35 -9.08
N ARG A 73 -4.75 -7.55 -8.51
CA ARG A 73 -5.91 -8.44 -8.56
C ARG A 73 -7.12 -7.84 -7.84
N TYR A 74 -6.91 -7.20 -6.72
CA TYR A 74 -7.97 -6.49 -6.00
C TYR A 74 -8.58 -5.38 -6.84
N GLN A 75 -7.77 -4.61 -7.55
CA GLN A 75 -8.24 -3.56 -8.45
C GLN A 75 -9.14 -4.13 -9.56
N GLU A 76 -8.77 -5.28 -10.14
CA GLU A 76 -9.58 -5.98 -11.15
C GLU A 76 -10.92 -6.47 -10.57
N LEU A 77 -10.93 -6.92 -9.32
CA LEU A 77 -12.15 -7.41 -8.65
C LEU A 77 -13.08 -6.27 -8.17
N GLN A 78 -12.58 -5.05 -8.03
CA GLN A 78 -13.39 -3.93 -7.54
C GLN A 78 -14.61 -3.65 -8.41
N ASP A 79 -14.49 -3.76 -9.72
CA ASP A 79 -15.60 -3.56 -10.65
C ASP A 79 -16.67 -4.64 -10.47
N ILE A 80 -16.26 -5.89 -10.27
CA ILE A 80 -17.16 -7.02 -10.00
C ILE A 80 -17.87 -6.82 -8.67
N ILE A 81 -17.14 -6.43 -7.64
CA ILE A 81 -17.69 -6.16 -6.30
C ILE A 81 -18.71 -5.03 -6.34
N ALA A 82 -18.45 -3.96 -7.10
CA ALA A 82 -19.33 -2.81 -7.23
C ALA A 82 -20.66 -3.15 -7.91
N ILE A 83 -20.64 -4.09 -8.87
CA ILE A 83 -21.83 -4.45 -9.66
C ILE A 83 -22.58 -5.61 -9.02
N LEU A 84 -21.90 -6.67 -8.61
CA LEU A 84 -22.49 -7.94 -8.17
C LEU A 84 -22.42 -8.16 -6.66
N GLY A 85 -21.57 -7.41 -5.94
CA GLY A 85 -21.34 -7.59 -4.52
C GLY A 85 -20.26 -8.63 -4.20
N MET A 86 -19.88 -8.68 -2.92
CA MET A 86 -18.84 -9.59 -2.41
C MET A 86 -19.26 -11.07 -2.47
N ASP A 87 -20.55 -11.34 -2.37
CA ASP A 87 -21.06 -12.71 -2.26
C ASP A 87 -20.87 -13.53 -3.55
N GLU A 88 -20.76 -12.84 -4.69
CA GLU A 88 -20.53 -13.47 -5.99
C GLU A 88 -19.05 -13.88 -6.23
N LEU A 89 -18.16 -13.49 -5.35
CA LEU A 89 -16.75 -13.88 -5.44
C LEU A 89 -16.53 -15.31 -4.95
N SER A 90 -15.53 -16.00 -5.53
CA SER A 90 -15.03 -17.26 -4.99
C SER A 90 -14.44 -17.05 -3.58
N GLU A 91 -14.36 -18.10 -2.78
CA GLU A 91 -13.76 -18.02 -1.44
C GLU A 91 -12.30 -17.58 -1.50
N GLU A 92 -11.56 -17.98 -2.55
CA GLU A 92 -10.19 -17.54 -2.78
C GLU A 92 -10.13 -16.03 -3.05
N ASP A 93 -11.02 -15.49 -3.90
CA ASP A 93 -11.09 -14.06 -4.19
C ASP A 93 -11.56 -13.26 -2.96
N LYS A 94 -12.47 -13.78 -2.16
CA LYS A 94 -12.88 -13.15 -0.89
C LYS A 94 -11.71 -13.03 0.08
N GLN A 95 -10.92 -14.09 0.23
CA GLN A 95 -9.72 -14.09 1.07
C GLN A 95 -8.68 -13.10 0.55
N LEU A 96 -8.45 -13.09 -0.77
CA LEU A 96 -7.54 -12.15 -1.43
C LEU A 96 -7.97 -10.70 -1.18
N VAL A 97 -9.26 -10.39 -1.35
CA VAL A 97 -9.81 -9.05 -1.08
C VAL A 97 -9.61 -8.64 0.37
N GLY A 98 -9.84 -9.54 1.32
CA GLY A 98 -9.61 -9.28 2.74
C GLY A 98 -8.14 -8.94 3.03
N ARG A 99 -7.20 -9.67 2.46
CA ARG A 99 -5.76 -9.39 2.58
C ARG A 99 -5.36 -8.10 1.87
N ALA A 100 -5.89 -7.85 0.66
CA ALA A 100 -5.63 -6.64 -0.10
C ALA A 100 -6.07 -5.38 0.66
N ARG A 101 -7.23 -5.40 1.31
CA ARG A 101 -7.72 -4.30 2.14
C ARG A 101 -6.82 -4.04 3.35
N ARG A 102 -6.32 -5.10 4.00
CA ARG A 102 -5.35 -4.97 5.10
C ARG A 102 -4.05 -4.37 4.60
N ILE A 103 -3.54 -4.81 3.45
CA ILE A 103 -2.35 -4.26 2.80
C ILE A 103 -2.55 -2.78 2.48
N GLU A 104 -3.66 -2.40 1.86
CA GLU A 104 -3.97 -1.01 1.53
C GLU A 104 -3.95 -0.12 2.78
N LYS A 105 -4.58 -0.56 3.87
CA LYS A 105 -4.55 0.16 5.15
C LYS A 105 -3.15 0.17 5.78
N PHE A 106 -2.41 -0.92 5.71
CA PHE A 106 -1.06 -1.02 6.27
C PHE A 106 -0.01 -0.18 5.52
N LEU A 107 -0.31 0.25 4.29
CA LEU A 107 0.48 1.23 3.56
C LEU A 107 0.35 2.65 4.14
N SER A 108 -0.64 2.90 4.99
CA SER A 108 -0.81 4.17 5.68
C SER A 108 0.00 4.22 6.97
N GLN A 109 0.59 5.38 7.29
CA GLN A 109 1.27 5.61 8.56
C GLN A 109 1.26 7.08 8.94
N SER A 110 1.43 7.37 10.24
CA SER A 110 1.59 8.72 10.72
C SER A 110 2.96 9.27 10.33
N MET A 111 2.99 10.49 9.78
CA MET A 111 4.21 11.14 9.32
C MET A 111 4.61 12.28 10.25
N HIS A 112 5.91 12.42 10.53
CA HIS A 112 6.45 13.49 11.37
C HIS A 112 6.08 14.89 10.84
N VAL A 113 6.08 15.09 9.52
CA VAL A 113 5.70 16.37 8.90
C VAL A 113 4.23 16.74 9.14
N ALA A 114 3.37 15.78 9.44
CA ALA A 114 1.95 16.00 9.64
C ALA A 114 1.55 16.11 11.13
N GLU A 115 2.46 15.92 12.07
CA GLU A 115 2.17 15.90 13.52
C GLU A 115 1.39 17.11 14.01
N GLN A 116 1.78 18.31 13.56
CA GLN A 116 1.11 19.55 13.95
C GLN A 116 -0.33 19.68 13.44
N PHE A 117 -0.71 18.94 12.42
CA PHE A 117 -2.06 18.95 11.84
C PHE A 117 -2.93 17.81 12.36
N THR A 118 -2.32 16.65 12.59
CA THR A 118 -3.05 15.42 12.98
C THR A 118 -3.09 15.23 14.50
N GLY A 119 -2.17 15.85 15.23
CA GLY A 119 -1.98 15.57 16.66
C GLY A 119 -1.41 14.18 16.95
N GLN A 120 -1.02 13.43 15.92
CA GLN A 120 -0.45 12.10 16.05
C GLN A 120 1.07 12.14 15.83
N PRO A 121 1.88 11.52 16.70
CA PRO A 121 3.32 11.47 16.50
C PRO A 121 3.66 10.65 15.24
N GLY A 122 4.66 11.11 14.49
CA GLY A 122 5.16 10.38 13.33
C GLY A 122 5.83 9.07 13.74
N VAL A 123 5.81 8.09 12.83
CA VAL A 123 6.40 6.77 13.07
C VAL A 123 7.45 6.49 12.02
N TYR A 124 8.64 6.13 12.46
CA TYR A 124 9.70 5.60 11.62
C TYR A 124 9.66 4.07 11.65
N VAL A 125 9.57 3.44 10.49
CA VAL A 125 9.54 1.99 10.35
C VAL A 125 10.78 1.53 9.60
N PRO A 126 11.68 0.75 10.23
CA PRO A 126 12.81 0.14 9.53
C PRO A 126 12.35 -0.77 8.39
N VAL A 127 13.12 -0.81 7.29
CA VAL A 127 12.77 -1.63 6.10
C VAL A 127 12.53 -3.09 6.46
N LYS A 128 13.30 -3.66 7.37
CA LYS A 128 13.12 -5.06 7.83
C LYS A 128 11.73 -5.29 8.44
N GLU A 129 11.25 -4.35 9.23
CA GLU A 129 9.92 -4.43 9.85
C GLU A 129 8.80 -4.25 8.80
N THR A 130 9.03 -3.39 7.82
CA THR A 130 8.12 -3.26 6.67
C THR A 130 8.00 -4.58 5.92
N ILE A 131 9.14 -5.20 5.55
CA ILE A 131 9.15 -6.49 4.84
C ILE A 131 8.47 -7.56 5.68
N ARG A 132 8.79 -7.68 6.96
CA ARG A 132 8.18 -8.64 7.88
C ARG A 132 6.66 -8.47 7.94
N GLY A 133 6.19 -7.25 8.13
CA GLY A 133 4.76 -6.96 8.26
C GLY A 133 3.98 -7.32 7.00
N PHE A 134 4.42 -6.90 5.83
CA PHE A 134 3.77 -7.25 4.57
C PHE A 134 3.84 -8.74 4.26
N LYS A 135 4.96 -9.40 4.55
CA LYS A 135 5.10 -10.84 4.40
C LYS A 135 4.07 -11.60 5.24
N GLU A 136 3.92 -11.25 6.51
CA GLU A 136 2.97 -11.89 7.41
C GLU A 136 1.51 -11.70 6.96
N ILE A 137 1.18 -10.53 6.40
CA ILE A 137 -0.16 -10.28 5.84
C ILE A 137 -0.37 -11.15 4.58
N LEU A 138 0.60 -11.20 3.68
CA LEU A 138 0.54 -12.02 2.46
C LEU A 138 0.38 -13.51 2.77
N GLU A 139 1.07 -14.00 3.80
CA GLU A 139 0.98 -15.38 4.29
C GLU A 139 -0.33 -15.68 5.05
N GLY A 140 -1.15 -14.67 5.30
CA GLY A 140 -2.43 -14.82 5.96
C GLY A 140 -2.37 -15.01 7.47
N LYS A 141 -1.23 -14.74 8.11
CA LYS A 141 -1.07 -14.88 9.57
C LYS A 141 -2.03 -14.01 10.38
N HIS A 142 -2.54 -12.95 9.76
CA HIS A 142 -3.39 -11.95 10.40
C HIS A 142 -4.77 -11.84 9.78
N ASP A 143 -5.23 -12.87 9.07
CA ASP A 143 -6.55 -12.88 8.42
C ASP A 143 -7.71 -12.78 9.41
N ASN A 144 -7.49 -13.14 10.69
CA ASN A 144 -8.44 -13.07 11.78
C ASN A 144 -8.53 -11.68 12.44
N LEU A 145 -7.60 -10.78 12.19
CA LEU A 145 -7.62 -9.44 12.77
C LEU A 145 -8.54 -8.50 11.98
N PRO A 146 -9.21 -7.54 12.64
CA PRO A 146 -10.03 -6.55 11.95
C PRO A 146 -9.18 -5.68 11.03
N GLU A 147 -9.72 -5.31 9.86
CA GLU A 147 -9.01 -4.49 8.87
C GLU A 147 -8.55 -3.13 9.44
N ASP A 148 -9.34 -2.53 10.33
CA ASP A 148 -9.04 -1.21 10.92
C ASP A 148 -7.82 -1.22 11.86
N ALA A 149 -7.39 -2.40 12.30
CA ALA A 149 -6.16 -2.54 13.07
C ALA A 149 -4.91 -2.16 12.27
N PHE A 150 -4.96 -2.31 10.95
CA PHE A 150 -3.83 -2.02 10.06
C PHE A 150 -3.75 -0.56 9.61
N TYR A 151 -4.76 0.25 9.95
CA TYR A 151 -4.84 1.64 9.51
C TYR A 151 -4.01 2.57 10.41
N MET A 152 -3.15 3.38 9.79
CA MET A 152 -2.31 4.39 10.46
C MET A 152 -1.47 3.82 11.60
N VAL A 153 -0.81 2.71 11.33
CA VAL A 153 0.18 2.08 12.22
C VAL A 153 1.54 2.03 11.54
N GLY A 154 2.60 1.78 12.29
CA GLY A 154 3.94 1.63 11.74
C GLY A 154 4.30 0.17 11.50
N THR A 155 4.52 -0.60 12.58
CA THR A 155 4.90 -2.01 12.49
C THR A 155 3.69 -2.93 12.60
N ILE A 156 3.88 -4.18 12.19
CA ILE A 156 2.83 -5.21 12.33
C ILE A 156 2.46 -5.46 13.80
N ASP A 157 3.43 -5.33 14.72
CA ASP A 157 3.18 -5.48 16.14
C ASP A 157 2.22 -4.40 16.66
N GLN A 158 2.32 -3.18 16.15
CA GLN A 158 1.38 -2.11 16.48
C GLN A 158 -0.03 -2.41 15.96
N ALA A 159 -0.15 -3.04 14.79
CA ALA A 159 -1.44 -3.50 14.29
C ALA A 159 -2.06 -4.57 15.20
N ILE A 160 -1.25 -5.53 15.65
CA ILE A 160 -1.69 -6.59 16.56
C ILE A 160 -2.17 -6.00 17.91
N GLU A 161 -1.42 -5.05 18.48
CA GLU A 161 -1.82 -4.38 19.72
C GLU A 161 -3.11 -3.55 19.53
N LYS A 162 -3.20 -2.81 18.42
CA LYS A 162 -4.40 -2.05 18.10
C LYS A 162 -5.64 -2.95 17.93
N ALA A 163 -5.48 -4.14 17.35
CA ALA A 163 -6.56 -5.10 17.21
C ALA A 163 -7.17 -5.49 18.55
N LYS A 164 -6.36 -5.61 19.64
CA LYS A 164 -6.84 -5.93 20.98
C LYS A 164 -7.74 -4.83 21.58
N THR A 165 -7.61 -3.61 21.09
CA THR A 165 -8.43 -2.47 21.56
C THR A 165 -9.70 -2.28 20.76
N LEU A 166 -9.81 -2.91 19.57
CA LEU A 166 -10.96 -2.84 18.67
C LEU A 166 -11.96 -3.98 18.87
N GLY A 167 -11.56 -5.04 19.57
CA GLY A 167 -12.40 -6.16 19.99
C GLY A 167 -12.81 -5.99 21.44
#